data_4ce508011ed11cf00fbc09df3d26784e
#
_entry.id   4ce508011ed11cf00fbc09df3d26784e
#
_cell.length_a   1.000
_cell.length_b   1.000
_cell.length_c   1.000
_cell.angle_alpha   90.00
_cell.angle_beta   90.00
_cell.angle_gamma   90.00
#
_symmetry.space_group_name_H-M   'P 1'
#
loop_
_entity.id
_entity.type
_entity.pdbx_description
1 polymer ?
#
loop_
_entity_poly.entity_id
_entity_poly.type
_entity_poly.pdbx_seq_one_letter_code
_entity_poly.pdbx_strand_id
1 'polypeptide(L)'
;IEIGKVFDVEKIIMSYDNLGIGRLIYYLPTTLCEAFLQEVFKKGSIDALDHETLFTIQKFFENNLNVSETSRKLFVHRNTLVYRLEKIRRMTGLDLKQFDHAIVFKVALMVKKYLQSNPTKF
;
A
#
# COMPACT_ATOMS: atom_id res chain seq x y z
N ILE A 1 9.49 6.23 22.84
CA ILE A 1 8.20 6.07 22.20
C ILE A 1 8.32 6.25 20.72
N GLU A 2 8.86 7.37 20.30
CA GLU A 2 9.05 7.56 18.86
C GLU A 2 10.08 6.60 18.32
N ILE A 3 11.07 6.27 19.13
CA ILE A 3 12.04 5.26 18.73
C ILE A 3 11.35 3.95 18.49
N GLY A 4 10.41 3.58 19.33
CA GLY A 4 9.65 2.35 19.14
C GLY A 4 8.82 2.38 17.88
N LYS A 5 8.18 3.51 17.61
CA LYS A 5 7.37 3.63 16.39
C LYS A 5 8.22 3.53 15.13
N VAL A 6 9.36 4.20 15.13
CA VAL A 6 10.27 4.14 13.98
C VAL A 6 10.75 2.72 13.78
N PHE A 7 11.09 2.04 14.87
CA PHE A 7 11.52 0.65 14.78
C PHE A 7 10.42 -0.25 14.21
N ASP A 8 9.19 -0.04 14.67
CA ASP A 8 8.07 -0.85 14.17
C ASP A 8 7.83 -0.61 12.69
N VAL A 9 7.90 0.63 12.25
CA VAL A 9 7.74 0.96 10.84
C VAL A 9 8.84 0.31 10.03
N GLU A 10 10.06 0.42 10.48
CA GLU A 10 11.18 -0.17 9.78
C GLU A 10 11.00 -1.68 9.66
N LYS A 11 10.55 -2.32 10.73
CA LYS A 11 10.33 -3.76 10.73
C LYS A 11 9.24 -4.15 9.73
N ILE A 12 8.15 -3.39 9.71
CA ILE A 12 7.05 -3.66 8.78
C ILE A 12 7.52 -3.50 7.35
N ILE A 13 8.23 -2.42 7.07
CA ILE A 13 8.70 -2.15 5.72
C ILE A 13 9.65 -3.26 5.26
N MET A 14 10.55 -3.69 6.13
CA MET A 14 11.48 -4.73 5.77
C MET A 14 10.80 -6.08 5.59
N SER A 15 9.72 -6.34 6.32
CA SER A 15 9.00 -7.58 6.14
C SER A 15 8.25 -7.61 4.82
N TYR A 16 7.84 -6.45 4.31
CA TYR A 16 7.19 -6.38 3.01
C TYR A 16 8.17 -6.45 1.86
N ASP A 17 9.41 -5.99 2.10
CA ASP A 17 10.32 -5.83 0.98
C ASP A 17 11.72 -6.26 1.38
N ASN A 18 12.03 -7.50 1.11
CA ASN A 18 13.34 -8.05 1.39
C ASN A 18 14.44 -7.48 0.50
N LEU A 19 14.06 -6.69 -0.51
CA LEU A 19 15.01 -6.15 -1.46
C LEU A 19 15.50 -4.75 -1.09
N GLY A 20 15.03 -4.21 0.03
CA GLY A 20 15.56 -2.95 0.52
C GLY A 20 14.80 -1.71 0.11
N ILE A 21 13.67 -1.84 -0.59
CA ILE A 21 12.88 -0.67 -0.97
C ILE A 21 12.44 0.09 0.27
N GLY A 22 12.08 -0.64 1.34
CA GLY A 22 11.69 0.01 2.58
C GLY A 22 12.79 0.88 3.15
N ARG A 23 14.04 0.45 3.01
CA ARG A 23 15.16 1.24 3.51
C ARG A 23 15.32 2.53 2.70
N LEU A 24 15.12 2.45 1.40
CA LEU A 24 15.16 3.66 0.57
C LEU A 24 14.09 4.65 1.01
N ILE A 25 12.89 4.15 1.26
CA ILE A 25 11.79 5.01 1.69
C ILE A 25 12.12 5.68 3.01
N TYR A 26 12.74 4.95 3.91
CA TYR A 26 13.07 5.47 5.24
C TYR A 26 13.96 6.71 5.15
N TYR A 27 14.80 6.80 4.13
CA TYR A 27 15.72 7.92 3.99
C TYR A 27 15.21 9.04 3.09
N LEU A 28 13.97 8.94 2.61
CA LEU A 28 13.44 9.99 1.75
C LEU A 28 12.94 11.18 2.57
N PRO A 29 13.12 12.40 2.06
CA PRO A 29 12.55 13.57 2.73
C PRO A 29 11.03 13.50 2.81
N THR A 30 10.48 14.00 3.91
CA THR A 30 9.04 13.99 4.13
C THR A 30 8.30 14.72 3.02
N THR A 31 8.83 15.85 2.58
CA THR A 31 8.19 16.63 1.53
C THR A 31 8.10 15.87 0.22
N LEU A 32 9.15 15.11 -0.11
CA LEU A 32 9.14 14.29 -1.30
C LEU A 32 8.11 13.17 -1.19
N CYS A 33 8.01 12.56 -0.03
CA CYS A 33 7.02 11.51 0.20
C CYS A 33 5.60 12.04 0.03
N GLU A 34 5.32 13.23 0.57
CA GLU A 34 4.00 13.82 0.45
C GLU A 34 3.67 14.17 -0.99
N ALA A 35 4.65 14.72 -1.71
CA ALA A 35 4.45 15.05 -3.12
C ALA A 35 4.17 13.79 -3.94
N PHE A 36 4.87 12.72 -3.64
CA PHE A 36 4.67 11.44 -4.32
C PHE A 36 3.24 10.93 -4.12
N LEU A 37 2.75 10.98 -2.88
CA LEU A 37 1.39 10.52 -2.61
C LEU A 37 0.34 11.34 -3.35
N GLN A 38 0.53 12.65 -3.40
CA GLN A 38 -0.40 13.51 -4.12
C GLN A 38 -0.39 13.22 -5.61
N GLU A 39 0.78 12.94 -6.15
CA GLU A 39 0.89 12.64 -7.56
C GLU A 39 0.23 11.31 -7.91
N VAL A 40 0.41 10.31 -7.06
CA VAL A 40 -0.14 8.98 -7.31
C VAL A 40 -1.66 8.98 -7.16
N PHE A 41 -2.17 9.66 -6.15
CA PHE A 41 -3.61 9.61 -5.84
C PHE A 41 -4.30 10.91 -6.20
N LYS A 42 -4.21 11.29 -7.46
CA LYS A 42 -4.80 12.56 -7.92
C LYS A 42 -6.30 12.62 -7.77
N LYS A 43 -6.98 11.49 -7.98
CA LYS A 43 -8.43 11.47 -7.98
C LYS A 43 -9.03 11.29 -6.60
N GLY A 44 -8.24 10.88 -5.65
CA GLY A 44 -8.74 10.67 -4.32
C GLY A 44 -7.61 10.32 -3.39
N SER A 45 -7.90 10.39 -2.12
CA SER A 45 -6.91 10.11 -1.10
C SER A 45 -6.90 8.63 -0.77
N ILE A 46 -5.71 8.11 -0.52
CA ILE A 46 -5.60 6.74 0.01
C ILE A 46 -6.32 6.65 1.35
N ASP A 47 -6.51 7.77 2.03
CA ASP A 47 -7.25 7.79 3.30
C ASP A 47 -8.73 7.47 3.11
N ALA A 48 -9.25 7.57 1.89
CA ALA A 48 -10.64 7.22 1.62
C ALA A 48 -10.87 5.71 1.60
N LEU A 49 -9.80 4.92 1.57
CA LEU A 49 -9.94 3.46 1.54
C LEU A 49 -10.18 2.95 2.96
N ASP A 50 -11.22 2.13 3.12
CA ASP A 50 -11.53 1.59 4.43
C ASP A 50 -10.63 0.39 4.76
N HIS A 51 -10.77 -0.11 5.99
CA HIS A 51 -9.94 -1.23 6.46
C HIS A 51 -10.14 -2.49 5.63
N GLU A 52 -11.36 -2.76 5.23
CA GLU A 52 -11.63 -3.96 4.44
C GLU A 52 -10.95 -3.87 3.09
N THR A 53 -10.99 -2.71 2.47
CA THR A 53 -10.35 -2.51 1.18
C THR A 53 -8.82 -2.64 1.30
N LEU A 54 -8.25 -2.02 2.32
CA LEU A 54 -6.80 -2.11 2.54
C LEU A 54 -6.38 -3.55 2.83
N PHE A 55 -7.18 -4.27 3.60
CA PHE A 55 -6.89 -5.68 3.89
C PHE A 55 -6.94 -6.52 2.61
N THR A 56 -7.92 -6.24 1.76
CA THR A 56 -8.03 -6.94 0.48
C THR A 56 -6.80 -6.69 -0.39
N ILE A 57 -6.35 -5.44 -0.45
CA ILE A 57 -5.17 -5.08 -1.22
C ILE A 57 -3.94 -5.81 -0.69
N GLN A 58 -3.78 -5.80 0.63
CA GLN A 58 -2.64 -6.48 1.24
C GLN A 58 -2.63 -7.96 0.91
N LYS A 59 -3.78 -8.62 1.01
CA LYS A 59 -3.86 -10.04 0.69
C LYS A 59 -3.60 -10.31 -0.79
N PHE A 60 -4.06 -9.41 -1.65
CA PHE A 60 -3.81 -9.55 -3.07
C PHE A 60 -2.32 -9.49 -3.37
N PHE A 61 -1.61 -8.56 -2.73
CA PHE A 61 -0.16 -8.45 -2.89
C PHE A 61 0.55 -9.68 -2.33
N GLU A 62 0.12 -10.16 -1.15
CA GLU A 62 0.73 -11.33 -0.54
C GLU A 62 0.57 -12.58 -1.39
N ASN A 63 -0.48 -12.62 -2.19
CA ASN A 63 -0.74 -13.76 -3.07
C ASN A 63 -0.32 -13.48 -4.51
N ASN A 64 0.63 -12.57 -4.68
CA ASN A 64 1.31 -12.31 -5.95
C ASN A 64 0.34 -11.92 -7.07
N LEU A 65 -0.67 -11.13 -6.72
CA LEU A 65 -1.66 -10.63 -7.68
C LEU A 65 -2.47 -11.76 -8.32
N ASN A 66 -2.63 -12.86 -7.60
CA ASN A 66 -3.41 -14.00 -8.09
C ASN A 66 -4.83 -13.89 -7.55
N VAL A 67 -5.78 -13.66 -8.46
CA VAL A 67 -7.17 -13.43 -8.07
C VAL A 67 -7.77 -14.66 -7.40
N SER A 68 -7.55 -15.84 -7.97
CA SER A 68 -8.15 -17.08 -7.44
C SER A 68 -7.61 -17.40 -6.05
N GLU A 69 -6.30 -17.29 -5.89
CA GLU A 69 -5.66 -17.58 -4.60
C GLU A 69 -6.11 -16.60 -3.54
N THR A 70 -6.18 -15.31 -3.89
CA THR A 70 -6.58 -14.29 -2.95
C THR A 70 -8.03 -14.49 -2.51
N SER A 71 -8.92 -14.81 -3.45
CA SER A 71 -10.32 -15.01 -3.10
C SER A 71 -10.49 -16.19 -2.14
N ARG A 72 -9.71 -17.25 -2.35
CA ARG A 72 -9.74 -18.39 -1.41
C ARG A 72 -9.29 -17.98 -0.02
N LYS A 73 -8.20 -17.22 0.06
CA LYS A 73 -7.67 -16.78 1.35
C LYS A 73 -8.62 -15.85 2.08
N LEU A 74 -9.39 -15.06 1.33
CA LEU A 74 -10.33 -14.11 1.91
C LEU A 74 -11.71 -14.74 2.13
N PHE A 75 -11.92 -15.98 1.69
CA PHE A 75 -13.21 -16.65 1.78
C PHE A 75 -14.32 -15.87 1.08
N VAL A 76 -14.01 -15.31 -0.09
CA VAL A 76 -14.99 -14.60 -0.89
C VAL A 76 -15.04 -15.21 -2.28
N HIS A 77 -16.15 -14.99 -2.97
CA HIS A 77 -16.27 -15.43 -4.34
C HIS A 77 -15.31 -14.64 -5.22
N ARG A 78 -14.81 -15.29 -6.27
CA ARG A 78 -13.87 -14.65 -7.19
C ARG A 78 -14.45 -13.34 -7.76
N ASN A 79 -15.72 -13.34 -8.12
CA ASN A 79 -16.34 -12.15 -8.67
C ASN A 79 -16.39 -11.00 -7.66
N THR A 80 -16.52 -11.32 -6.38
CA THR A 80 -16.49 -10.31 -5.33
C THR A 80 -15.14 -9.62 -5.29
N LEU A 81 -14.06 -10.41 -5.38
CA LEU A 81 -12.72 -9.84 -5.39
C LEU A 81 -12.51 -8.99 -6.63
N VAL A 82 -12.92 -9.47 -7.80
CA VAL A 82 -12.80 -8.70 -9.03
C VAL A 82 -13.53 -7.36 -8.91
N TYR A 83 -14.73 -7.38 -8.31
CA TYR A 83 -15.49 -6.15 -8.11
C TYR A 83 -14.73 -5.19 -7.18
N ARG A 84 -14.15 -5.72 -6.12
CA ARG A 84 -13.39 -4.87 -5.18
C ARG A 84 -12.18 -4.24 -5.87
N LEU A 85 -11.47 -5.00 -6.69
CA LEU A 85 -10.33 -4.47 -7.42
C LEU A 85 -10.75 -3.40 -8.41
N GLU A 86 -11.88 -3.58 -9.06
CA GLU A 86 -12.39 -2.59 -9.99
C GLU A 86 -12.80 -1.31 -9.26
N LYS A 87 -13.38 -1.45 -8.09
CA LYS A 87 -13.73 -0.30 -7.28
C LYS A 87 -12.47 0.50 -6.91
N ILE A 88 -11.42 -0.21 -6.54
CA ILE A 88 -10.14 0.45 -6.23
C ILE A 88 -9.63 1.22 -7.44
N ARG A 89 -9.72 0.61 -8.63
CA ARG A 89 -9.29 1.28 -9.86
C ARG A 89 -10.09 2.56 -10.09
N ARG A 90 -11.40 2.50 -9.87
CA ARG A 90 -12.24 3.69 -10.06
C ARG A 90 -11.90 4.78 -9.07
N MET A 91 -11.58 4.40 -7.83
CA MET A 91 -11.29 5.38 -6.78
C MET A 91 -9.90 5.99 -6.91
N THR A 92 -8.92 5.20 -7.33
CA THR A 92 -7.52 5.64 -7.30
C THR A 92 -6.92 5.85 -8.68
N GLY A 93 -7.53 5.28 -9.70
CA GLY A 93 -6.93 5.28 -11.03
C GLY A 93 -5.92 4.18 -11.26
N LEU A 94 -5.67 3.33 -10.26
CA LEU A 94 -4.67 2.28 -10.35
C LEU A 94 -5.33 0.92 -10.43
N ASP A 95 -5.00 0.17 -11.49
CA ASP A 95 -5.49 -1.18 -11.69
C ASP A 95 -4.48 -2.17 -11.10
N LEU A 96 -4.81 -2.70 -9.94
CA LEU A 96 -3.88 -3.55 -9.20
C LEU A 96 -3.59 -4.87 -9.89
N LYS A 97 -4.33 -5.23 -10.93
CA LYS A 97 -4.02 -6.41 -11.71
C LYS A 97 -2.86 -6.17 -12.66
N GLN A 98 -2.49 -4.93 -12.89
CA GLN A 98 -1.33 -4.59 -13.69
C GLN A 98 -0.12 -4.43 -12.78
N PHE A 99 0.95 -5.10 -13.13
CA PHE A 99 2.15 -5.16 -12.29
C PHE A 99 2.68 -3.76 -11.95
N ASP A 100 2.79 -2.90 -12.94
CA ASP A 100 3.35 -1.57 -12.70
C ASP A 100 2.47 -0.75 -11.78
N HIS A 101 1.16 -0.86 -11.92
CA HIS A 101 0.23 -0.17 -11.04
C HIS A 101 0.31 -0.73 -9.62
N ALA A 102 0.46 -2.04 -9.51
CA ALA A 102 0.56 -2.68 -8.20
C ALA A 102 1.82 -2.22 -7.48
N ILE A 103 2.93 -2.09 -8.18
CA ILE A 103 4.17 -1.60 -7.57
C ILE A 103 3.99 -0.19 -7.04
N VAL A 104 3.42 0.69 -7.85
CA VAL A 104 3.21 2.07 -7.44
C VAL A 104 2.33 2.12 -6.20
N PHE A 105 1.26 1.34 -6.20
CA PHE A 105 0.34 1.32 -5.07
C PHE A 105 1.03 0.80 -3.81
N LYS A 106 1.82 -0.27 -3.95
CA LYS A 106 2.52 -0.84 -2.80
C LYS A 106 3.51 0.16 -2.21
N VAL A 107 4.28 0.82 -3.06
CA VAL A 107 5.22 1.83 -2.59
C VAL A 107 4.46 2.96 -1.90
N ALA A 108 3.32 3.38 -2.46
CA ALA A 108 2.53 4.44 -1.86
C ALA A 108 2.02 4.06 -0.48
N LEU A 109 1.60 2.80 -0.29
CA LEU A 109 1.19 2.34 1.03
C LEU A 109 2.34 2.37 2.03
N MET A 110 3.52 1.99 1.59
CA MET A 110 4.70 2.02 2.45
C MET A 110 5.06 3.45 2.82
N VAL A 111 5.02 4.36 1.85
CA VAL A 111 5.31 5.77 2.10
C VAL A 111 4.30 6.34 3.08
N LYS A 112 3.02 6.01 2.92
CA LYS A 112 1.99 6.52 3.83
C LYS A 112 2.22 6.02 5.24
N LYS A 113 2.54 4.75 5.42
CA LYS A 113 2.82 4.21 6.74
C LYS A 113 4.01 4.88 7.39
N TYR A 114 5.03 5.13 6.59
CA TYR A 114 6.22 5.81 7.08
C TYR A 114 5.88 7.22 7.58
N LEU A 115 5.11 7.98 6.80
CA LEU A 115 4.72 9.33 7.21
C LEU A 115 3.88 9.33 8.47
N GLN A 116 2.96 8.38 8.58
CA GLN A 116 2.09 8.30 9.76
C GLN A 116 2.85 7.96 11.03
N SER A 117 3.88 7.13 10.91
CA SER A 117 4.60 6.64 12.07
C SER A 117 5.75 7.53 12.47
N ASN A 118 6.11 8.49 11.64
CA ASN A 118 7.24 9.35 11.92
C ASN A 118 6.90 10.80 11.54
N PRO A 119 5.84 11.35 12.14
CA PRO A 119 5.38 12.68 11.74
C PRO A 119 6.34 13.79 12.12
N THR A 120 7.24 13.55 13.06
CA THR A 120 8.17 14.56 13.53
C THR A 120 9.58 14.33 13.02
N LYS A 121 9.71 13.62 11.96
CA LYS A 121 11.00 13.30 11.42
C LYS A 121 11.59 14.55 10.81
N PHE A 122 11.82 15.42 10.87
CA PHE A 122 12.49 16.56 10.26
C PHE A 122 13.04 17.56 11.28
#